data_f01e9da10013c62ce7082f3397d46fb8
#
_entry.id   f01e9da10013c62ce7082f3397d46fb8
#
_cell.length_a   1.000
_cell.length_b   1.000
_cell.length_c   1.000
_cell.angle_alpha   90.00
_cell.angle_beta   90.00
_cell.angle_gamma   90.00
#
_symmetry.space_group_name_H-M   'P 1'
#
loop_
_entity.id
_entity.type
_entity.pdbx_description
1 polymer ?
#
loop_
_entity_poly.entity_id
_entity_poly.type
_entity_poly.pdbx_seq_one_letter_code
_entity_poly.pdbx_strand_id
1 'polypeptide(L)'
;MMFIPRLLAVLVFAVAIFVFGCGYCLLSPRNPKHVYTFGRLFGKLHKLFGIKLDLRLPENAHDFGPCVFIANHQSNWDLVTIANAVTPGAVTVGKKSLKWLPIFGQLYWLTGNIMIDRNNRSRAIGTIGQVIDKIKEDKVSVWLFPEGTRSRGRGLLPFKTGAFHAAVGAGVPIVPIVCSSTAGLKAGKWDNGHVIVEMLEPISTEGFGKEGVRELSKKCHDLMQDKLAELDEEVARLNGAQKQPA
;
A
#
# COMPACT_ATOMS: atom_id res chain seq x y z
N MET A 1 1.50 29.64 0.39
CA MET A 1 0.19 30.01 -0.19
C MET A 1 -0.62 28.82 -0.78
N MET A 2 -0.01 27.70 -1.19
CA MET A 2 -0.72 26.56 -1.84
C MET A 2 -1.46 25.60 -0.90
N PHE A 3 -1.28 25.72 0.41
CA PHE A 3 -1.88 24.78 1.37
C PHE A 3 -3.42 24.84 1.39
N ILE A 4 -3.98 26.05 1.47
CA ILE A 4 -5.45 26.24 1.55
C ILE A 4 -6.17 25.78 0.27
N PRO A 5 -5.77 26.17 -0.96
CA PRO A 5 -6.41 25.67 -2.19
C PRO A 5 -6.33 24.15 -2.33
N ARG A 6 -5.21 23.54 -1.94
CA ARG A 6 -5.06 22.09 -1.97
C ARG A 6 -5.94 21.39 -0.94
N LEU A 7 -6.02 21.95 0.26
CA LEU A 7 -6.91 21.43 1.30
C LEU A 7 -8.37 21.43 0.83
N LEU A 8 -8.81 22.55 0.21
CA LEU A 8 -10.15 22.66 -0.36
C LEU A 8 -10.36 21.63 -1.49
N ALA A 9 -9.42 21.52 -2.41
CA ALA A 9 -9.48 20.53 -3.49
C ALA A 9 -9.56 19.08 -2.96
N VAL A 10 -8.78 18.74 -1.95
CA VAL A 10 -8.83 17.42 -1.29
C VAL A 10 -10.17 17.21 -0.59
N LEU A 11 -10.73 18.24 0.05
CA LEU A 11 -12.04 18.15 0.70
C LEU A 11 -13.16 17.92 -0.33
N VAL A 12 -13.17 18.67 -1.41
CA VAL A 12 -14.14 18.49 -2.51
C VAL A 12 -14.00 17.10 -3.11
N PHE A 13 -12.77 16.66 -3.39
CA PHE A 13 -12.50 15.31 -3.86
C PHE A 13 -13.01 14.24 -2.88
N ALA A 14 -12.74 14.39 -1.58
CA ALA A 14 -13.18 13.44 -0.55
C ALA A 14 -14.71 13.34 -0.48
N VAL A 15 -15.41 14.48 -0.55
CA VAL A 15 -16.89 14.50 -0.57
C VAL A 15 -17.42 13.86 -1.85
N ALA A 16 -16.85 14.19 -3.01
CA ALA A 16 -17.25 13.58 -4.28
C ALA A 16 -17.04 12.05 -4.29
N ILE A 17 -15.88 11.60 -3.85
CA ILE A 17 -15.57 10.17 -3.71
C ILE A 17 -16.52 9.49 -2.71
N PHE A 18 -16.89 10.15 -1.62
CA PHE A 18 -17.83 9.58 -0.67
C PHE A 18 -19.22 9.40 -1.29
N VAL A 19 -19.77 10.45 -1.87
CA VAL A 19 -21.12 10.42 -2.43
C VAL A 19 -21.21 9.47 -3.62
N PHE A 20 -20.39 9.70 -4.64
CA PHE A 20 -20.44 8.90 -5.87
C PHE A 20 -19.78 7.53 -5.71
N GLY A 21 -18.70 7.45 -4.91
CA GLY A 21 -18.00 6.20 -4.67
C GLY A 21 -18.80 5.22 -3.84
N CYS A 22 -19.48 5.68 -2.78
CA CYS A 22 -20.40 4.82 -2.03
C CYS A 22 -21.57 4.38 -2.89
N GLY A 23 -22.18 5.27 -3.66
CA GLY A 23 -23.23 4.94 -4.62
C GLY A 23 -22.80 3.89 -5.63
N TYR A 24 -21.60 4.04 -6.21
CA TYR A 24 -21.02 3.07 -7.13
C TYR A 24 -20.77 1.71 -6.46
N CYS A 25 -20.23 1.70 -5.25
CA CYS A 25 -20.00 0.46 -4.50
C CYS A 25 -21.29 -0.27 -4.11
N LEU A 26 -22.40 0.44 -3.92
CA LEU A 26 -23.71 -0.19 -3.59
C LEU A 26 -24.26 -1.01 -4.76
N LEU A 27 -23.84 -0.75 -6.00
CA LEU A 27 -24.22 -1.55 -7.16
C LEU A 27 -23.57 -2.96 -7.17
N SER A 28 -22.41 -3.11 -6.53
CA SER A 28 -21.73 -4.39 -6.34
C SER A 28 -20.91 -4.37 -5.04
N PRO A 29 -21.58 -4.50 -3.87
CA PRO A 29 -20.93 -4.33 -2.58
C PRO A 29 -19.78 -5.31 -2.37
N ARG A 30 -18.67 -4.81 -1.79
CA ARG A 30 -17.47 -5.57 -1.44
C ARG A 30 -16.75 -6.25 -2.62
N ASN A 31 -16.95 -5.72 -3.82
CA ASN A 31 -16.20 -6.20 -4.99
C ASN A 31 -14.72 -5.74 -4.92
N PRO A 32 -13.74 -6.66 -4.98
CA PRO A 32 -12.31 -6.32 -4.91
C PRO A 32 -11.84 -5.33 -5.99
N LYS A 33 -12.51 -5.29 -7.15
CA LYS A 33 -12.20 -4.32 -8.22
C LYS A 33 -12.33 -2.87 -7.77
N HIS A 34 -13.17 -2.60 -6.76
CA HIS A 34 -13.32 -1.24 -6.22
C HIS A 34 -12.05 -0.73 -5.56
N VAL A 35 -11.28 -1.61 -4.88
CA VAL A 35 -10.01 -1.22 -4.24
C VAL A 35 -9.03 -0.68 -5.27
N TYR A 36 -8.90 -1.36 -6.40
CA TYR A 36 -8.08 -0.89 -7.53
C TYR A 36 -8.56 0.47 -8.05
N THR A 37 -9.86 0.60 -8.34
CA THR A 37 -10.46 1.84 -8.86
C THR A 37 -10.18 3.02 -7.94
N PHE A 38 -10.49 2.88 -6.65
CA PHE A 38 -10.29 3.97 -5.69
C PHE A 38 -8.83 4.19 -5.33
N GLY A 39 -8.01 3.13 -5.26
CA GLY A 39 -6.56 3.26 -5.08
C GLY A 39 -5.94 4.14 -6.17
N ARG A 40 -6.29 3.89 -7.43
CA ARG A 40 -5.86 4.70 -8.59
C ARG A 40 -6.38 6.13 -8.54
N LEU A 41 -7.62 6.34 -8.10
CA LEU A 41 -8.19 7.69 -7.96
C LEU A 41 -7.47 8.50 -6.88
N PHE A 42 -7.28 7.92 -5.69
CA PHE A 42 -6.50 8.56 -4.63
C PHE A 42 -5.04 8.77 -5.05
N GLY A 43 -4.47 7.78 -5.73
CA GLY A 43 -3.13 7.86 -6.26
C GLY A 43 -2.91 9.08 -7.16
N LYS A 44 -3.86 9.42 -8.04
CA LYS A 44 -3.77 10.59 -8.95
C LYS A 44 -3.60 11.92 -8.21
N LEU A 45 -3.95 12.00 -6.93
CA LEU A 45 -3.72 13.20 -6.13
C LEU A 45 -2.23 13.56 -5.96
N HIS A 46 -1.28 12.65 -6.26
CA HIS A 46 0.14 12.99 -6.29
C HIS A 46 0.41 14.23 -7.16
N LYS A 47 -0.32 14.38 -8.29
CA LYS A 47 -0.22 15.52 -9.21
C LYS A 47 -0.62 16.83 -8.53
N LEU A 48 -1.70 16.80 -7.75
CA LEU A 48 -2.17 17.97 -6.99
C LEU A 48 -1.10 18.46 -6.01
N PHE A 49 -0.31 17.55 -5.47
CA PHE A 49 0.75 17.89 -4.52
C PHE A 49 2.10 18.18 -5.19
N GLY A 50 2.18 18.17 -6.53
CA GLY A 50 3.44 18.41 -7.25
C GLY A 50 4.47 17.31 -7.00
N ILE A 51 4.01 16.07 -6.82
CA ILE A 51 4.88 14.89 -6.71
C ILE A 51 5.06 14.31 -8.11
N LYS A 52 6.31 14.18 -8.54
CA LYS A 52 6.71 13.50 -9.77
C LYS A 52 6.87 12.01 -9.45
N LEU A 53 5.79 11.27 -9.62
CA LEU A 53 5.75 9.85 -9.30
C LEU A 53 6.29 9.04 -10.48
N ASP A 54 7.37 8.29 -10.25
CA ASP A 54 7.86 7.23 -11.11
C ASP A 54 7.35 5.89 -10.58
N LEU A 55 6.51 5.23 -11.37
CA LEU A 55 5.86 3.97 -10.99
C LEU A 55 6.43 2.84 -11.86
N ARG A 56 7.19 1.96 -11.24
CA ARG A 56 7.86 0.83 -11.88
C ARG A 56 7.17 -0.47 -11.50
N LEU A 57 6.46 -1.04 -12.46
CA LEU A 57 5.77 -2.32 -12.30
C LEU A 57 6.34 -3.31 -13.33
N PRO A 58 6.53 -4.58 -12.97
CA PRO A 58 6.78 -5.64 -13.97
C PRO A 58 5.69 -5.66 -15.05
N GLU A 59 6.03 -6.00 -16.27
CA GLU A 59 5.07 -6.04 -17.39
C GLU A 59 3.88 -6.96 -17.10
N ASN A 60 4.12 -8.07 -16.40
CA ASN A 60 3.15 -9.05 -15.98
C ASN A 60 2.55 -8.81 -14.58
N ALA A 61 2.70 -7.61 -13.99
CA ALA A 61 2.22 -7.32 -12.63
C ALA A 61 0.71 -7.55 -12.41
N HIS A 62 -0.07 -7.53 -13.48
CA HIS A 62 -1.51 -7.80 -13.44
C HIS A 62 -1.85 -9.29 -13.53
N ASP A 63 -0.89 -10.15 -13.86
CA ASP A 63 -1.07 -11.57 -14.14
C ASP A 63 -0.46 -12.48 -13.05
N PHE A 64 0.06 -11.91 -11.96
CA PHE A 64 0.66 -12.70 -10.87
C PHE A 64 -0.30 -13.67 -10.17
N GLY A 65 -1.61 -13.54 -10.44
CA GLY A 65 -2.63 -14.29 -9.71
C GLY A 65 -2.73 -13.88 -8.24
N PRO A 66 -3.38 -14.68 -7.39
CA PRO A 66 -3.45 -14.41 -5.96
C PRO A 66 -2.06 -14.39 -5.32
N CYS A 67 -1.76 -13.31 -4.60
CA CYS A 67 -0.47 -13.13 -3.93
C CYS A 67 -0.63 -12.28 -2.66
N VAL A 68 0.41 -12.20 -1.84
CA VAL A 68 0.50 -11.27 -0.74
C VAL A 68 1.44 -10.14 -1.11
N PHE A 69 0.90 -8.95 -1.38
CA PHE A 69 1.69 -7.74 -1.52
C PHE A 69 2.17 -7.26 -0.15
N ILE A 70 3.45 -6.98 -0.04
CA ILE A 70 4.05 -6.34 1.13
C ILE A 70 4.68 -5.01 0.73
N ALA A 71 4.46 -3.97 1.52
CA ALA A 71 4.97 -2.65 1.21
C ALA A 71 5.52 -1.94 2.45
N ASN A 72 6.50 -1.06 2.28
CA ASN A 72 6.94 -0.18 3.35
C ASN A 72 5.88 0.88 3.66
N HIS A 73 5.66 1.15 4.95
CA HIS A 73 4.61 2.06 5.42
C HIS A 73 5.19 3.32 6.02
N GLN A 74 5.14 4.42 5.32
CA GLN A 74 5.86 5.63 5.74
C GLN A 74 4.95 6.65 6.44
N SER A 75 3.87 7.06 5.79
CA SER A 75 3.06 8.19 6.25
C SER A 75 1.68 8.23 5.59
N ASN A 76 0.96 9.36 5.72
CA ASN A 76 -0.27 9.58 4.96
C ASN A 76 -0.03 9.76 3.45
N TRP A 77 1.20 10.06 3.04
CA TRP A 77 1.56 10.18 1.64
C TRP A 77 1.45 8.85 0.87
N ASP A 78 1.45 7.72 1.58
CA ASP A 78 1.30 6.40 0.98
C ASP A 78 -0.01 6.27 0.19
N LEU A 79 -1.06 7.01 0.61
CA LEU A 79 -2.34 7.03 -0.10
C LEU A 79 -2.26 7.66 -1.50
N VAL A 80 -1.30 8.58 -1.72
CA VAL A 80 -1.14 9.28 -2.99
C VAL A 80 0.10 8.84 -3.76
N THR A 81 0.97 8.03 -3.17
CA THR A 81 2.16 7.47 -3.78
C THR A 81 1.99 5.98 -4.07
N ILE A 82 2.16 5.13 -3.06
CA ILE A 82 2.20 3.67 -3.21
C ILE A 82 0.86 3.06 -3.62
N ALA A 83 -0.27 3.74 -3.36
CA ALA A 83 -1.59 3.30 -3.81
C ALA A 83 -1.70 3.21 -5.36
N ASN A 84 -0.79 3.84 -6.11
CA ASN A 84 -0.72 3.70 -7.57
C ASN A 84 -0.24 2.32 -8.01
N ALA A 85 0.42 1.56 -7.14
CA ALA A 85 0.89 0.20 -7.43
C ALA A 85 -0.17 -0.88 -7.15
N VAL A 86 -1.37 -0.52 -6.70
CA VAL A 86 -2.45 -1.50 -6.47
C VAL A 86 -2.87 -2.12 -7.79
N THR A 87 -2.95 -3.47 -7.82
CA THR A 87 -3.38 -4.25 -8.98
C THR A 87 -4.85 -4.67 -8.87
N PRO A 88 -5.53 -5.00 -9.98
CA PRO A 88 -6.89 -5.52 -9.95
C PRO A 88 -6.99 -6.79 -9.09
N GLY A 89 -8.06 -6.91 -8.30
CA GLY A 89 -8.28 -8.07 -7.42
C GLY A 89 -7.50 -8.03 -6.10
N ALA A 90 -6.74 -6.96 -5.83
CA ALA A 90 -6.10 -6.76 -4.54
C ALA A 90 -7.05 -6.09 -3.53
N VAL A 91 -7.04 -6.58 -2.28
CA VAL A 91 -7.71 -5.95 -1.14
C VAL A 91 -6.68 -5.61 -0.06
N THR A 92 -6.94 -4.58 0.72
CA THR A 92 -6.02 -4.17 1.78
C THR A 92 -6.50 -4.64 3.15
N VAL A 93 -5.57 -4.74 4.11
CA VAL A 93 -5.87 -5.09 5.49
C VAL A 93 -5.71 -3.87 6.38
N GLY A 94 -6.82 -3.36 6.88
CA GLY A 94 -6.88 -2.17 7.72
C GLY A 94 -7.33 -2.44 9.15
N LYS A 95 -7.13 -1.45 10.04
CA LYS A 95 -7.59 -1.52 11.42
C LYS A 95 -9.13 -1.42 11.47
N LYS A 96 -9.79 -2.26 12.28
CA LYS A 96 -11.25 -2.27 12.44
C LYS A 96 -11.84 -0.90 12.80
N SER A 97 -11.10 -0.08 13.54
CA SER A 97 -11.53 1.29 13.86
C SER A 97 -11.62 2.23 12.67
N LEU A 98 -11.01 1.90 11.52
CA LEU A 98 -11.13 2.71 10.30
C LEU A 98 -12.57 2.86 9.83
N LYS A 99 -13.45 1.88 10.09
CA LYS A 99 -14.87 1.94 9.69
C LYS A 99 -15.61 3.15 10.27
N TRP A 100 -15.10 3.72 11.39
CA TRP A 100 -15.70 4.86 12.06
C TRP A 100 -15.16 6.20 11.58
N LEU A 101 -14.13 6.20 10.71
CA LEU A 101 -13.66 7.43 10.08
C LEU A 101 -14.71 7.93 9.09
N PRO A 102 -15.26 9.15 9.29
CA PRO A 102 -16.23 9.72 8.35
C PRO A 102 -15.67 9.73 6.93
N ILE A 103 -16.52 9.51 5.95
CA ILE A 103 -16.19 9.53 4.52
C ILE A 103 -15.32 8.32 4.10
N PHE A 104 -14.13 8.18 4.71
CA PHE A 104 -13.15 7.15 4.34
C PHE A 104 -13.58 5.75 4.79
N GLY A 105 -14.08 5.61 6.02
CA GLY A 105 -14.32 4.30 6.63
C GLY A 105 -15.45 3.52 5.96
N GLN A 106 -16.51 4.20 5.57
CA GLN A 106 -17.65 3.61 4.87
C GLN A 106 -17.23 3.12 3.48
N LEU A 107 -16.50 3.95 2.74
CA LEU A 107 -15.95 3.57 1.43
C LEU A 107 -14.99 2.38 1.58
N TYR A 108 -14.08 2.44 2.55
CA TYR A 108 -13.09 1.38 2.82
C TYR A 108 -13.77 0.03 3.10
N TRP A 109 -14.88 0.03 3.81
CA TRP A 109 -15.68 -1.18 4.07
C TRP A 109 -16.42 -1.65 2.82
N LEU A 110 -17.07 -0.75 2.09
CA LEU A 110 -17.83 -1.06 0.88
C LEU A 110 -16.97 -1.60 -0.26
N THR A 111 -15.69 -1.22 -0.32
CA THR A 111 -14.74 -1.70 -1.33
C THR A 111 -14.25 -3.13 -1.07
N GLY A 112 -14.65 -3.79 0.03
CA GLY A 112 -14.30 -5.19 0.30
C GLY A 112 -12.98 -5.39 1.03
N ASN A 113 -12.35 -4.33 1.52
CA ASN A 113 -11.14 -4.43 2.32
C ASN A 113 -11.36 -5.23 3.61
N ILE A 114 -10.31 -5.89 4.07
CA ILE A 114 -10.32 -6.70 5.29
C ILE A 114 -10.07 -5.79 6.50
N MET A 115 -10.93 -5.88 7.51
CA MET A 115 -10.80 -5.11 8.74
C MET A 115 -10.40 -5.99 9.91
N ILE A 116 -9.27 -5.69 10.55
CA ILE A 116 -8.72 -6.47 11.65
C ILE A 116 -8.66 -5.71 12.97
N ASP A 117 -8.86 -6.44 14.06
CA ASP A 117 -8.60 -5.95 15.40
C ASP A 117 -7.16 -6.28 15.80
N ARG A 118 -6.29 -5.25 15.78
CA ARG A 118 -4.86 -5.40 16.07
C ARG A 118 -4.52 -5.35 17.56
N ASN A 119 -5.50 -5.07 18.42
CA ASN A 119 -5.27 -4.85 19.83
C ASN A 119 -5.26 -6.14 20.67
N ASN A 120 -5.64 -7.28 20.07
CA ASN A 120 -5.71 -8.55 20.76
C ASN A 120 -4.89 -9.63 20.00
N ARG A 121 -3.84 -10.15 20.65
CA ARG A 121 -2.91 -11.12 20.05
C ARG A 121 -3.60 -12.45 19.65
N SER A 122 -4.53 -12.94 20.44
CA SER A 122 -5.29 -14.15 20.09
C SER A 122 -6.22 -13.93 18.90
N ARG A 123 -6.81 -12.72 18.78
CA ARG A 123 -7.59 -12.33 17.62
C ARG A 123 -6.74 -12.07 16.37
N ALA A 124 -5.47 -11.69 16.54
CA ALA A 124 -4.53 -11.51 15.42
C ALA A 124 -4.27 -12.85 14.70
N ILE A 125 -4.17 -13.96 15.43
CA ILE A 125 -4.01 -15.32 14.84
C ILE A 125 -5.27 -15.69 14.04
N GLY A 126 -6.46 -15.49 14.61
CA GLY A 126 -7.72 -15.71 13.89
C GLY A 126 -7.87 -14.84 12.64
N THR A 127 -7.28 -13.64 12.67
CA THR A 127 -7.29 -12.75 11.49
C THR A 127 -6.40 -13.25 10.36
N ILE A 128 -5.26 -13.87 10.68
CA ILE A 128 -4.39 -14.48 9.66
C ILE A 128 -5.15 -15.61 8.97
N GLY A 129 -5.90 -16.43 9.72
CA GLY A 129 -6.80 -17.45 9.14
C GLY A 129 -7.79 -16.83 8.16
N GLN A 130 -8.51 -15.78 8.56
CA GLN A 130 -9.45 -15.08 7.67
C GLN A 130 -8.79 -14.51 6.40
N VAL A 131 -7.54 -14.06 6.48
CA VAL A 131 -6.77 -13.59 5.31
C VAL A 131 -6.46 -14.77 4.39
N ILE A 132 -6.03 -15.91 4.94
CA ILE A 132 -5.75 -17.14 4.19
C ILE A 132 -7.01 -17.60 3.46
N ASP A 133 -8.13 -17.70 4.19
CA ASP A 133 -9.42 -18.14 3.63
C ASP A 133 -9.83 -17.23 2.48
N LYS A 134 -9.74 -15.91 2.67
CA LYS A 134 -10.08 -14.94 1.64
C LYS A 134 -9.21 -15.05 0.38
N ILE A 135 -7.89 -15.29 0.54
CA ILE A 135 -7.00 -15.53 -0.60
C ILE A 135 -7.42 -16.80 -1.36
N LYS A 136 -7.71 -17.88 -0.63
CA LYS A 136 -8.03 -19.19 -1.23
C LYS A 136 -9.42 -19.24 -1.87
N GLU A 137 -10.42 -18.72 -1.16
CA GLU A 137 -11.83 -18.80 -1.57
C GLU A 137 -12.19 -17.75 -2.60
N ASP A 138 -11.86 -16.49 -2.34
CA ASP A 138 -12.22 -15.36 -3.22
C ASP A 138 -11.21 -15.15 -4.35
N LYS A 139 -10.07 -15.88 -4.36
CA LYS A 139 -8.98 -15.72 -5.35
C LYS A 139 -8.46 -14.29 -5.45
N VAL A 140 -8.40 -13.58 -4.34
CA VAL A 140 -7.92 -12.21 -4.25
C VAL A 140 -6.47 -12.15 -3.77
N SER A 141 -5.76 -11.10 -4.18
CA SER A 141 -4.48 -10.73 -3.56
C SER A 141 -4.73 -9.89 -2.32
N VAL A 142 -3.82 -9.95 -1.35
CA VAL A 142 -3.96 -9.18 -0.11
C VAL A 142 -2.75 -8.28 0.08
N TRP A 143 -3.00 -6.99 0.29
CA TRP A 143 -1.98 -5.99 0.55
C TRP A 143 -1.81 -5.74 2.03
N LEU A 144 -0.58 -5.88 2.51
CA LEU A 144 -0.20 -5.73 3.91
C LEU A 144 1.01 -4.81 4.06
N PHE A 145 1.04 -4.06 5.16
CA PHE A 145 2.24 -3.38 5.61
C PHE A 145 2.85 -4.19 6.76
N PRO A 146 3.92 -4.95 6.53
CA PRO A 146 4.45 -5.90 7.53
C PRO A 146 5.03 -5.20 8.76
N GLU A 147 5.42 -3.93 8.66
CA GLU A 147 5.82 -3.10 9.80
C GLU A 147 4.69 -2.95 10.85
N GLY A 148 3.44 -3.02 10.42
CA GLY A 148 2.25 -2.90 11.28
C GLY A 148 2.01 -1.49 11.84
N THR A 149 2.87 -0.52 11.52
CA THR A 149 2.74 0.90 11.85
C THR A 149 3.49 1.74 10.83
N ARG A 150 3.23 3.05 10.80
CA ARG A 150 3.96 4.00 9.95
C ARG A 150 5.35 4.28 10.51
N SER A 151 6.36 4.28 9.65
CA SER A 151 7.75 4.56 10.03
C SER A 151 8.01 6.03 10.36
N ARG A 152 7.30 6.95 9.72
CA ARG A 152 7.42 8.40 9.95
C ARG A 152 8.85 8.92 9.83
N GLY A 153 9.55 8.51 8.77
CA GLY A 153 10.91 8.94 8.48
C GLY A 153 12.00 8.14 9.19
N ARG A 154 11.68 7.04 9.87
CA ARG A 154 12.66 6.17 10.56
C ARG A 154 13.24 5.06 9.67
N GLY A 155 13.08 5.17 8.37
CA GLY A 155 13.46 4.11 7.43
C GLY A 155 12.48 2.93 7.48
N LEU A 156 12.93 1.76 7.04
CA LEU A 156 12.17 0.51 7.08
C LEU A 156 12.17 -0.06 8.49
N LEU A 157 11.00 -0.27 9.08
CA LEU A 157 10.88 -0.85 10.42
C LEU A 157 10.93 -2.39 10.37
N PRO A 158 11.24 -3.06 11.51
CA PRO A 158 11.21 -4.52 11.59
C PRO A 158 9.85 -5.09 11.21
N PHE A 159 9.86 -6.19 10.46
CA PHE A 159 8.65 -6.84 9.98
C PHE A 159 8.01 -7.75 11.03
N LYS A 160 6.69 -7.70 11.10
CA LYS A 160 5.86 -8.69 11.78
C LYS A 160 5.59 -9.84 10.82
N THR A 161 5.55 -11.05 11.35
CA THR A 161 5.45 -12.28 10.56
C THR A 161 4.06 -12.58 9.99
N GLY A 162 3.04 -11.78 10.32
CA GLY A 162 1.65 -12.04 9.94
C GLY A 162 1.40 -12.16 8.43
N ALA A 163 2.01 -11.26 7.62
CA ALA A 163 1.90 -11.31 6.16
C ALA A 163 2.52 -12.59 5.59
N PHE A 164 3.64 -13.01 6.15
CA PHE A 164 4.39 -14.20 5.73
C PHE A 164 3.65 -15.49 6.11
N HIS A 165 3.06 -15.55 7.31
CA HIS A 165 2.16 -16.66 7.68
C HIS A 165 0.94 -16.73 6.77
N ALA A 166 0.40 -15.61 6.33
CA ALA A 166 -0.72 -15.59 5.39
C ALA A 166 -0.30 -16.15 4.02
N ALA A 167 0.84 -15.72 3.49
CA ALA A 167 1.34 -16.16 2.19
C ALA A 167 1.67 -17.67 2.19
N VAL A 168 2.44 -18.14 3.16
CA VAL A 168 2.79 -19.56 3.31
C VAL A 168 1.53 -20.42 3.55
N GLY A 169 0.62 -19.96 4.42
CA GLY A 169 -0.63 -20.69 4.72
C GLY A 169 -1.60 -20.74 3.54
N ALA A 170 -1.58 -19.73 2.67
CA ALA A 170 -2.36 -19.71 1.44
C ALA A 170 -1.67 -20.43 0.27
N GLY A 171 -0.35 -20.67 0.34
CA GLY A 171 0.43 -21.26 -0.75
C GLY A 171 0.58 -20.28 -1.93
N VAL A 172 0.71 -18.98 -1.66
CA VAL A 172 0.83 -17.95 -2.69
C VAL A 172 2.12 -17.15 -2.54
N PRO A 173 2.67 -16.58 -3.62
CA PRO A 173 3.91 -15.80 -3.56
C PRO A 173 3.73 -14.50 -2.77
N ILE A 174 4.87 -13.94 -2.33
CA ILE A 174 4.97 -12.60 -1.78
C ILE A 174 5.50 -11.67 -2.86
N VAL A 175 4.86 -10.53 -3.03
CA VAL A 175 5.29 -9.48 -3.97
C VAL A 175 5.69 -8.23 -3.17
N PRO A 176 6.99 -7.92 -3.07
CA PRO A 176 7.44 -6.72 -2.38
C PRO A 176 7.20 -5.47 -3.24
N ILE A 177 6.80 -4.37 -2.59
CA ILE A 177 6.65 -3.06 -3.21
C ILE A 177 7.39 -2.05 -2.34
N VAL A 178 8.31 -1.31 -2.95
CA VAL A 178 9.15 -0.35 -2.24
C VAL A 178 8.85 1.05 -2.76
N CYS A 179 8.56 1.95 -1.83
CA CYS A 179 8.40 3.37 -2.09
C CYS A 179 9.59 4.12 -1.49
N SER A 180 10.25 4.94 -2.28
CA SER A 180 11.32 5.83 -1.81
C SER A 180 10.84 6.75 -0.70
N SER A 181 11.75 7.38 0.03
CA SER A 181 11.41 8.21 1.20
C SER A 181 10.44 9.35 0.86
N THR A 182 9.36 9.42 1.62
CA THR A 182 8.37 10.51 1.56
C THR A 182 8.58 11.57 2.66
N ALA A 183 9.67 11.49 3.43
CA ALA A 183 9.90 12.36 4.59
C ALA A 183 10.03 13.85 4.23
N GLY A 184 10.49 14.15 3.01
CA GLY A 184 10.65 15.53 2.50
C GLY A 184 9.39 16.15 1.91
N LEU A 185 8.29 15.40 1.77
CA LEU A 185 7.05 15.88 1.15
C LEU A 185 6.29 16.83 2.08
N LYS A 186 5.78 17.93 1.52
CA LYS A 186 5.01 18.94 2.27
C LYS A 186 3.78 19.37 1.46
N ALA A 187 2.61 19.38 2.10
CA ALA A 187 1.35 19.76 1.44
C ALA A 187 1.34 21.19 0.88
N GLY A 188 2.11 22.11 1.49
CA GLY A 188 2.21 23.51 1.07
C GLY A 188 3.28 23.78 0.01
N LYS A 189 4.14 22.82 -0.33
CA LYS A 189 5.23 22.99 -1.27
C LYS A 189 4.72 22.85 -2.71
N TRP A 190 5.08 23.74 -3.63
CA TRP A 190 4.62 23.72 -5.03
C TRP A 190 5.11 22.49 -5.78
N ASP A 191 6.41 22.24 -5.73
CA ASP A 191 7.08 21.09 -6.32
C ASP A 191 7.67 20.24 -5.19
N ASN A 192 7.16 19.03 -5.00
CA ASN A 192 7.63 18.08 -4.00
C ASN A 192 8.74 17.17 -4.54
N GLY A 193 9.13 17.33 -5.82
CA GLY A 193 10.17 16.52 -6.45
C GLY A 193 9.70 15.10 -6.78
N HIS A 194 10.67 14.19 -6.88
CA HIS A 194 10.45 12.82 -7.32
C HIS A 194 10.14 11.90 -6.14
N VAL A 195 9.30 10.92 -6.42
CA VAL A 195 9.08 9.73 -5.60
C VAL A 195 9.05 8.54 -6.55
N ILE A 196 9.77 7.48 -6.22
CA ILE A 196 9.78 6.24 -6.99
C ILE A 196 9.03 5.19 -6.20
N VAL A 197 8.14 4.47 -6.87
CA VAL A 197 7.46 3.28 -6.34
C VAL A 197 7.77 2.12 -7.27
N GLU A 198 8.41 1.10 -6.74
CA GLU A 198 8.83 -0.08 -7.52
C GLU A 198 8.22 -1.35 -6.93
N MET A 199 7.58 -2.15 -7.79
CA MET A 199 7.12 -3.49 -7.48
C MET A 199 8.21 -4.47 -7.94
N LEU A 200 8.65 -5.31 -7.02
CA LEU A 200 9.67 -6.32 -7.27
C LEU A 200 9.03 -7.62 -7.76
N GLU A 201 9.86 -8.52 -8.29
CA GLU A 201 9.43 -9.84 -8.70
C GLU A 201 8.86 -10.67 -7.54
N PRO A 202 7.90 -11.55 -7.82
CA PRO A 202 7.32 -12.42 -6.83
C PRO A 202 8.35 -13.35 -6.18
N ILE A 203 8.30 -13.46 -4.86
CA ILE A 203 9.11 -14.39 -4.07
C ILE A 203 8.26 -15.62 -3.77
N SER A 204 8.68 -16.79 -4.25
CA SER A 204 8.00 -18.06 -3.96
C SER A 204 7.99 -18.35 -2.47
N THR A 205 6.86 -18.89 -2.00
CA THR A 205 6.73 -19.45 -0.64
C THR A 205 6.86 -20.96 -0.61
N GLU A 206 7.12 -21.60 -1.75
CA GLU A 206 7.37 -23.03 -1.84
C GLU A 206 8.60 -23.43 -1.02
N GLY A 207 8.49 -24.53 -0.29
CA GLY A 207 9.55 -25.01 0.60
C GLY A 207 9.59 -24.33 1.97
N PHE A 208 8.85 -23.23 2.16
CA PHE A 208 8.74 -22.58 3.47
C PHE A 208 7.54 -23.15 4.26
N GLY A 209 7.83 -23.93 5.31
CA GLY A 209 6.83 -24.28 6.32
C GLY A 209 6.62 -23.15 7.35
N LYS A 210 5.77 -23.41 8.34
CA LYS A 210 5.51 -22.44 9.43
C LYS A 210 6.78 -22.00 10.17
N GLU A 211 7.78 -22.84 10.21
CA GLU A 211 9.08 -22.61 10.88
C GLU A 211 9.99 -21.70 10.06
N GLY A 212 9.94 -21.78 8.72
CA GLY A 212 10.71 -20.95 7.80
C GLY A 212 10.17 -19.52 7.63
N VAL A 213 9.01 -19.20 8.21
CA VAL A 213 8.37 -17.87 8.06
C VAL A 213 9.26 -16.73 8.55
N ARG A 214 10.06 -16.94 9.61
CA ARG A 214 10.97 -15.89 10.10
C ARG A 214 12.11 -15.63 9.13
N GLU A 215 12.65 -16.67 8.53
CA GLU A 215 13.70 -16.57 7.51
C GLU A 215 13.19 -15.86 6.26
N LEU A 216 12.01 -16.26 5.77
CA LEU A 216 11.34 -15.59 4.65
C LEU A 216 11.09 -14.10 4.93
N SER A 217 10.62 -13.79 6.15
CA SER A 217 10.41 -12.40 6.59
C SER A 217 11.71 -11.60 6.60
N LYS A 218 12.80 -12.18 7.08
CA LYS A 218 14.11 -11.55 7.08
C LYS A 218 14.62 -11.32 5.66
N LYS A 219 14.54 -12.33 4.80
CA LYS A 219 14.93 -12.24 3.39
C LYS A 219 14.19 -11.10 2.67
N CYS A 220 12.87 -11.01 2.86
CA CYS A 220 12.09 -9.92 2.27
C CYS A 220 12.43 -8.56 2.87
N HIS A 221 12.70 -8.47 4.17
CA HIS A 221 13.11 -7.23 4.82
C HIS A 221 14.44 -6.72 4.27
N ASP A 222 15.44 -7.59 4.20
CA ASP A 222 16.78 -7.25 3.72
C ASP A 222 16.70 -6.78 2.24
N LEU A 223 15.99 -7.53 1.38
CA LEU A 223 15.75 -7.13 -0.02
C LEU A 223 15.09 -5.76 -0.14
N MET A 224 14.05 -5.50 0.66
CA MET A 224 13.34 -4.22 0.62
C MET A 224 14.18 -3.08 1.21
N GLN A 225 15.03 -3.36 2.18
CA GLN A 225 15.96 -2.39 2.77
C GLN A 225 16.99 -1.93 1.74
N ASP A 226 17.59 -2.87 1.01
CA ASP A 226 18.58 -2.59 -0.03
C ASP A 226 17.93 -1.80 -1.18
N LYS A 227 16.77 -2.23 -1.64
CA LYS A 227 16.02 -1.51 -2.68
C LYS A 227 15.61 -0.12 -2.22
N LEU A 228 15.19 0.07 -0.98
CA LEU A 228 14.85 1.39 -0.45
C LEU A 228 16.05 2.35 -0.49
N ALA A 229 17.24 1.87 -0.11
CA ALA A 229 18.46 2.66 -0.18
C ALA A 229 18.79 3.06 -1.63
N GLU A 230 18.70 2.13 -2.57
CA GLU A 230 18.90 2.39 -4.00
C GLU A 230 17.93 3.46 -4.54
N LEU A 231 16.63 3.33 -4.24
CA LEU A 231 15.63 4.30 -4.68
C LEU A 231 15.80 5.68 -4.04
N ASP A 232 16.21 5.74 -2.78
CA ASP A 232 16.46 7.01 -2.09
C ASP A 232 17.67 7.74 -2.67
N GLU A 233 18.74 7.02 -3.04
CA GLU A 233 19.89 7.58 -3.74
C GLU A 233 19.50 8.09 -5.14
N GLU A 234 18.69 7.34 -5.88
CA GLU A 234 18.22 7.77 -7.20
C GLU A 234 17.37 9.03 -7.11
N VAL A 235 16.41 9.07 -6.17
CA VAL A 235 15.58 10.26 -5.92
C VAL A 235 16.43 11.47 -5.52
N ALA A 236 17.48 11.27 -4.72
CA ALA A 236 18.40 12.34 -4.35
C ALA A 236 19.11 12.92 -5.59
N ARG A 237 19.58 12.07 -6.50
CA ARG A 237 20.19 12.50 -7.78
C ARG A 237 19.20 13.26 -8.66
N LEU A 238 17.98 12.75 -8.86
CA LEU A 238 16.96 13.39 -9.66
C LEU A 238 16.57 14.77 -9.11
N ASN A 239 16.43 14.89 -7.80
CA ASN A 239 16.08 16.16 -7.15
C ASN A 239 17.27 17.13 -7.07
N GLY A 240 18.53 16.63 -7.08
CA GLY A 240 19.75 17.43 -7.14
C GLY A 240 19.96 18.05 -8.52
N ALA A 241 19.78 17.27 -9.57
CA ALA A 241 19.90 17.73 -10.96
C ALA A 241 18.92 18.86 -11.31
N GLN A 242 17.73 18.88 -10.69
CA GLN A 242 16.72 19.95 -10.90
C GLN A 242 17.05 21.27 -10.21
N LYS A 243 18.02 21.31 -9.29
CA LYS A 243 18.44 22.51 -8.57
C LYS A 243 19.59 23.28 -9.24
N GLN A 244 20.19 22.70 -10.29
CA GLN A 244 21.19 23.42 -11.08
C GLN A 244 20.47 24.22 -12.16
N PRO A 245 20.49 25.58 -12.11
CA PRO A 245 19.99 26.40 -13.23
C PRO A 245 20.93 26.18 -14.43
N ALA A 246 20.34 26.08 -15.61
CA ALA A 246 21.03 26.07 -16.87
C ALA A 246 21.72 27.44 -17.12
#